data_7e599741a8d72e1c3e87d1cb0faa6981
#
_entry.id   7e599741a8d72e1c3e87d1cb0faa6981
#
_cell.length_a   1.000
_cell.length_b   1.000
_cell.length_c   1.000
_cell.angle_alpha   90.00
_cell.angle_beta   90.00
_cell.angle_gamma   90.00
#
_symmetry.space_group_name_H-M   'P 1'
#
loop_
_entity.id
_entity.type
_entity.pdbx_description
1 polymer ?
#
loop_
_entity_poly.entity_id
_entity_poly.type
_entity_poly.pdbx_seq_one_letter_code
_entity_poly.pdbx_strand_id
1 'polypeptide(L)'
;MILCDEKYPAILGEILAELSDDAVELVFVRSEEMREINKNERGIDKTTDVLSFPLENVPFGGNIKLIGSVVINLDLVEQKSLEFSHSNDDEIALLFTHGLLHILGFDHEIDNGQMREKECEIITKFNLPKSLIVRTLE
;
A
#
# COMPACT_ATOMS: atom_id res chain seq x y z
N MET A 1 2.46 -13.77 1.85
CA MET A 1 2.62 -13.66 3.32
C MET A 1 2.95 -12.21 3.70
N ILE A 2 2.21 -11.66 4.65
CA ILE A 2 2.46 -10.30 5.15
C ILE A 2 3.26 -10.38 6.45
N LEU A 3 4.40 -9.71 6.51
CA LEU A 3 5.24 -9.60 7.70
C LEU A 3 4.92 -8.27 8.38
N CYS A 4 4.20 -8.31 9.49
CA CYS A 4 3.77 -7.12 10.22
C CYS A 4 3.73 -7.40 11.72
N ASP A 5 4.31 -6.50 12.52
CA ASP A 5 4.34 -6.64 13.99
C ASP A 5 3.04 -6.18 14.66
N GLU A 6 2.16 -5.54 13.92
CA GLU A 6 0.91 -5.00 14.44
C GLU A 6 -0.28 -5.67 13.76
N LYS A 7 -1.46 -5.48 14.34
CA LYS A 7 -2.69 -5.95 13.71
C LYS A 7 -2.96 -5.18 12.43
N TYR A 8 -3.43 -5.89 11.41
CA TYR A 8 -3.81 -5.28 10.15
C TYR A 8 -5.10 -5.91 9.64
N PRO A 9 -5.84 -5.23 8.73
CA PRO A 9 -7.08 -5.78 8.18
C PRO A 9 -6.84 -7.10 7.45
N ALA A 10 -7.66 -8.11 7.74
CA ALA A 10 -7.52 -9.43 7.13
C ALA A 10 -7.58 -9.41 5.59
N ILE A 11 -8.28 -8.44 5.03
CA ILE A 11 -8.42 -8.30 3.57
C ILE A 11 -7.07 -8.12 2.87
N LEU A 12 -6.04 -7.58 3.58
CA LEU A 12 -4.72 -7.36 2.97
C LEU A 12 -4.07 -8.67 2.54
N GLY A 13 -4.26 -9.73 3.31
CA GLY A 13 -3.75 -11.05 2.93
C GLY A 13 -4.40 -11.57 1.65
N GLU A 14 -5.69 -11.32 1.48
CA GLU A 14 -6.43 -11.73 0.28
C GLU A 14 -6.00 -10.90 -0.93
N ILE A 15 -5.78 -9.60 -0.74
CA ILE A 15 -5.27 -8.71 -1.81
C ILE A 15 -3.88 -9.16 -2.26
N LEU A 16 -3.00 -9.43 -1.30
CA LEU A 16 -1.65 -9.92 -1.63
C LEU A 16 -1.72 -11.23 -2.42
N ALA A 17 -2.54 -12.19 -1.96
CA ALA A 17 -2.67 -13.49 -2.63
C ALA A 17 -3.18 -13.35 -4.08
N GLU A 18 -3.99 -12.35 -4.36
CA GLU A 18 -4.47 -12.05 -5.71
C GLU A 18 -3.37 -11.54 -6.62
N LEU A 19 -2.39 -10.82 -6.07
CA LEU A 19 -1.37 -10.12 -6.85
C LEU A 19 -0.03 -10.84 -6.87
N SER A 20 0.30 -11.63 -5.84
CA SER A 20 1.61 -12.28 -5.73
C SER A 20 1.58 -13.45 -4.76
N ASP A 21 2.44 -14.44 -4.99
CA ASP A 21 2.66 -15.55 -4.06
C ASP A 21 3.79 -15.29 -3.08
N ASP A 22 4.43 -14.13 -3.17
CA ASP A 22 5.60 -13.79 -2.37
C ASP A 22 5.24 -13.07 -1.07
N ALA A 23 6.26 -12.72 -0.28
CA ALA A 23 6.11 -12.03 0.98
C ALA A 23 6.36 -10.54 0.84
N VAL A 24 5.64 -9.74 1.64
CA VAL A 24 5.85 -8.30 1.72
C VAL A 24 5.84 -7.88 3.18
N GLU A 25 6.69 -6.92 3.53
CA GLU A 25 6.69 -6.32 4.85
C GLU A 25 5.70 -5.15 4.87
N LEU A 26 4.93 -5.05 5.96
CA LEU A 26 3.98 -3.96 6.19
C LEU A 26 4.34 -3.24 7.49
N VAL A 27 4.54 -1.93 7.43
CA VAL A 27 4.90 -1.11 8.58
C VAL A 27 3.92 0.05 8.71
N PHE A 28 3.38 0.24 9.90
CA PHE A 28 2.53 1.39 10.21
C PHE A 28 3.34 2.42 10.98
N VAL A 29 3.22 3.68 10.58
CA VAL A 29 3.91 4.80 11.23
C VAL A 29 2.95 5.98 11.39
N ARG A 30 3.37 7.01 12.10
CA ARG A 30 2.66 8.28 12.20
C ARG A 30 3.38 9.33 11.34
N SER A 31 2.76 10.49 11.17
CA SER A 31 3.22 11.51 10.21
C SER A 31 4.66 11.97 10.41
N GLU A 32 5.10 12.15 11.66
CA GLU A 32 6.46 12.60 11.94
C GLU A 32 7.51 11.57 11.53
N GLU A 33 7.28 10.31 11.88
CA GLU A 33 8.17 9.21 11.48
C GLU A 33 8.17 9.03 9.97
N MET A 34 6.99 9.14 9.34
CA MET A 34 6.89 9.05 7.88
C MET A 34 7.70 10.17 7.21
N ARG A 35 7.65 11.39 7.74
CA ARG A 35 8.44 12.50 7.23
C ARG A 35 9.93 12.20 7.29
N GLU A 36 10.39 11.64 8.40
CA GLU A 36 11.80 11.26 8.56
C GLU A 36 12.22 10.17 7.58
N ILE A 37 11.39 9.16 7.40
CA ILE A 37 11.65 8.08 6.43
C ILE A 37 11.75 8.66 5.02
N ASN A 38 10.80 9.50 4.64
CA ASN A 38 10.76 10.11 3.32
C ASN A 38 11.99 11.00 3.06
N LYS A 39 12.39 11.74 4.09
CA LYS A 39 13.59 12.59 4.02
C LYS A 39 14.87 11.76 3.86
N ASN A 40 15.02 10.72 4.69
CA ASN A 40 16.23 9.91 4.71
C ASN A 40 16.36 9.00 3.49
N GLU A 41 15.25 8.43 3.01
CA GLU A 41 15.27 7.46 1.91
C GLU A 41 15.10 8.09 0.55
N ARG A 42 14.38 9.20 0.45
CA ARG A 42 14.03 9.84 -0.84
C ARG A 42 14.50 11.28 -0.97
N GLY A 43 15.06 11.86 0.08
CA GLY A 43 15.49 13.26 0.08
C GLY A 43 14.35 14.27 0.09
N ILE A 44 13.13 13.85 0.42
CA ILE A 44 11.94 14.70 0.44
C ILE A 44 11.51 14.95 1.89
N ASP A 45 11.68 16.19 2.36
CA ASP A 45 11.36 16.58 3.74
C ASP A 45 9.87 16.92 3.88
N LYS A 46 9.02 15.91 3.67
CA LYS A 46 7.56 16.00 3.80
C LYS A 46 7.01 14.66 4.23
N THR A 47 5.88 14.66 4.96
CA THR A 47 5.14 13.44 5.20
C THR A 47 4.34 13.03 3.96
N THR A 48 3.96 11.76 3.90
CA THR A 48 3.10 11.23 2.84
C THR A 48 2.24 10.11 3.43
N ASP A 49 1.27 9.62 2.67
CA ASP A 49 0.36 8.56 3.14
C ASP A 49 0.96 7.16 3.03
N VAL A 50 1.69 6.87 1.97
CA VAL A 50 2.27 5.54 1.74
C VAL A 50 3.62 5.66 1.03
N LEU A 51 4.56 4.80 1.43
CA LEU A 51 5.83 4.61 0.72
C LEU A 51 6.01 3.13 0.45
N SER A 52 6.61 2.80 -0.69
CA SER A 52 6.95 1.44 -1.04
C SER A 52 8.43 1.35 -1.39
N PHE A 53 9.06 0.28 -0.89
CA PHE A 53 10.49 0.04 -1.07
C PHE A 53 10.68 -1.35 -1.67
N PRO A 54 10.83 -1.46 -3.00
CA PRO A 54 11.07 -2.75 -3.64
C PRO A 54 12.40 -3.36 -3.21
N LEU A 55 12.43 -4.68 -3.08
CA LEU A 55 13.65 -5.45 -2.83
C LEU A 55 13.89 -6.41 -4.00
N GLU A 56 15.16 -6.63 -4.32
CA GLU A 56 15.52 -7.55 -5.39
C GLU A 56 15.64 -8.97 -4.86
N ASN A 57 14.54 -9.75 -5.03
CA ASN A 57 14.56 -11.20 -4.85
C ASN A 57 15.27 -11.71 -3.59
N VAL A 58 14.96 -11.15 -2.43
CA VAL A 58 15.53 -11.60 -1.17
C VAL A 58 14.87 -12.93 -0.78
N PRO A 59 15.62 -14.04 -0.68
CA PRO A 59 15.04 -15.33 -0.27
C PRO A 59 14.44 -15.23 1.14
N PHE A 60 13.23 -15.76 1.31
CA PHE A 60 12.57 -15.73 2.61
C PHE A 60 12.36 -17.12 3.18
N GLY A 61 12.04 -18.09 2.32
CA GLY A 61 11.84 -19.47 2.75
C GLY A 61 11.20 -20.29 1.63
N GLY A 62 11.74 -21.46 1.33
CA GLY A 62 11.26 -22.29 0.22
C GLY A 62 11.36 -21.52 -1.08
N ASN A 63 10.26 -21.42 -1.81
CA ASN A 63 10.19 -20.67 -3.06
C ASN A 63 9.65 -19.23 -2.87
N ILE A 64 9.44 -18.81 -1.61
CA ILE A 64 8.91 -17.49 -1.28
C ILE A 64 10.05 -16.49 -1.19
N LYS A 65 9.84 -15.31 -1.78
CA LYS A 65 10.80 -14.21 -1.73
C LYS A 65 10.17 -13.03 -0.98
N LEU A 66 10.99 -12.25 -0.30
CA LEU A 66 10.57 -10.97 0.24
C LEU A 66 10.77 -9.93 -0.87
N ILE A 67 9.67 -9.34 -1.36
CA ILE A 67 9.71 -8.49 -2.55
C ILE A 67 9.72 -6.99 -2.23
N GLY A 68 9.50 -6.61 -1.00
CA GLY A 68 9.56 -5.21 -0.62
C GLY A 68 8.85 -4.90 0.68
N SER A 69 8.80 -3.60 0.99
CA SER A 69 8.14 -3.07 2.18
C SER A 69 7.14 -1.99 1.80
N VAL A 70 5.97 -2.03 2.42
CA VAL A 70 4.96 -0.98 2.31
C VAL A 70 4.85 -0.29 3.66
N VAL A 71 5.03 1.03 3.70
CA VAL A 71 4.96 1.84 4.92
C VAL A 71 3.74 2.75 4.81
N ILE A 72 2.83 2.68 5.78
CA ILE A 72 1.56 3.40 5.78
C ILE A 72 1.48 4.35 6.97
N ASN A 73 1.11 5.61 6.69
CA ASN A 73 0.95 6.66 7.69
C ASN A 73 -0.48 6.63 8.23
N LEU A 74 -0.64 6.19 9.49
CA LEU A 74 -1.96 6.08 10.12
C LEU A 74 -2.63 7.43 10.38
N ASP A 75 -1.89 8.51 10.56
CA ASP A 75 -2.49 9.83 10.72
C ASP A 75 -3.24 10.25 9.46
N LEU A 76 -2.64 10.03 8.30
CA LEU A 76 -3.30 10.33 7.02
C LEU A 76 -4.40 9.33 6.67
N VAL A 77 -4.28 8.07 7.12
CA VAL A 77 -5.39 7.11 7.00
C VAL A 77 -6.62 7.64 7.70
N GLU A 78 -6.48 8.11 8.94
CA GLU A 78 -7.60 8.66 9.72
C GLU A 78 -8.20 9.89 9.05
N GLN A 79 -7.35 10.79 8.57
CA GLN A 79 -7.78 12.01 7.90
C GLN A 79 -8.53 11.72 6.60
N LYS A 80 -8.00 10.87 5.75
CA LYS A 80 -8.61 10.53 4.46
C LYS A 80 -9.89 9.72 4.61
N SER A 81 -9.94 8.84 5.61
CA SER A 81 -11.16 8.07 5.90
C SER A 81 -12.32 8.98 6.25
N LEU A 82 -12.08 10.02 7.05
CA LEU A 82 -13.11 11.02 7.37
C LEU A 82 -13.48 11.84 6.12
N GLU A 83 -12.50 12.27 5.36
CA GLU A 83 -12.71 13.09 4.16
C GLU A 83 -13.56 12.38 3.11
N PHE A 84 -13.32 11.09 2.89
CA PHE A 84 -13.99 10.30 1.85
C PHE A 84 -15.13 9.43 2.39
N SER A 85 -15.43 9.52 3.68
CA SER A 85 -16.54 8.77 4.33
C SER A 85 -16.44 7.25 4.17
N HIS A 86 -15.26 6.69 4.36
CA HIS A 86 -15.06 5.26 4.44
C HIS A 86 -14.24 4.91 5.69
N SER A 87 -14.07 3.62 5.99
CA SER A 87 -13.38 3.20 7.19
C SER A 87 -11.86 3.32 7.07
N ASN A 88 -11.16 3.31 8.21
CA ASN A 88 -9.70 3.24 8.24
C ASN A 88 -9.19 1.97 7.55
N ASP A 89 -9.87 0.84 7.77
CA ASP A 89 -9.49 -0.41 7.11
C ASP A 89 -9.59 -0.32 5.59
N ASP A 90 -10.61 0.39 5.08
CA ASP A 90 -10.78 0.61 3.64
C ASP A 90 -9.64 1.45 3.08
N GLU A 91 -9.28 2.53 3.77
CA GLU A 91 -8.17 3.39 3.33
C GLU A 91 -6.84 2.62 3.37
N ILE A 92 -6.62 1.82 4.42
CA ILE A 92 -5.43 0.96 4.52
C ILE A 92 -5.38 -0.02 3.35
N ALA A 93 -6.53 -0.63 3.01
CA ALA A 93 -6.60 -1.56 1.88
C ALA A 93 -6.19 -0.89 0.56
N LEU A 94 -6.65 0.34 0.34
CA LEU A 94 -6.26 1.09 -0.86
C LEU A 94 -4.76 1.40 -0.86
N LEU A 95 -4.23 1.93 0.24
CA LEU A 95 -2.82 2.31 0.32
C LEU A 95 -1.90 1.10 0.21
N PHE A 96 -2.29 -0.02 0.83
CA PHE A 96 -1.56 -1.28 0.70
C PHE A 96 -1.52 -1.74 -0.75
N THR A 97 -2.67 -1.73 -1.43
CA THR A 97 -2.77 -2.11 -2.84
C THR A 97 -1.89 -1.22 -3.70
N HIS A 98 -1.95 0.09 -3.50
CA HIS A 98 -1.15 1.06 -4.24
C HIS A 98 0.36 0.80 -4.05
N GLY A 99 0.80 0.65 -2.81
CA GLY A 99 2.20 0.38 -2.50
C GLY A 99 2.68 -0.97 -3.06
N LEU A 100 1.84 -1.99 -2.97
CA LEU A 100 2.17 -3.31 -3.51
C LEU A 100 2.29 -3.28 -5.03
N LEU A 101 1.40 -2.56 -5.73
CA LEU A 101 1.49 -2.42 -7.17
C LEU A 101 2.79 -1.74 -7.61
N HIS A 102 3.24 -0.72 -6.86
CA HIS A 102 4.56 -0.12 -7.12
C HIS A 102 5.69 -1.13 -6.97
N ILE A 103 5.66 -1.94 -5.94
CA ILE A 103 6.66 -3.01 -5.74
C ILE A 103 6.65 -3.98 -6.91
N LEU A 104 5.48 -4.28 -7.47
CA LEU A 104 5.32 -5.19 -8.60
C LEU A 104 5.66 -4.54 -9.95
N GLY A 105 6.07 -3.28 -9.97
CA GLY A 105 6.55 -2.62 -11.18
C GLY A 105 5.57 -1.66 -11.85
N PHE A 106 4.38 -1.47 -11.29
CA PHE A 106 3.45 -0.48 -11.82
C PHE A 106 3.92 0.93 -11.45
N ASP A 107 3.77 1.88 -12.36
CA ASP A 107 4.10 3.28 -12.10
C ASP A 107 3.10 4.18 -12.82
N HIS A 108 2.16 4.75 -12.05
CA HIS A 108 1.08 5.58 -12.58
C HIS A 108 1.55 6.90 -13.20
N GLU A 109 2.79 7.31 -12.91
CA GLU A 109 3.34 8.56 -13.46
C GLU A 109 3.79 8.40 -14.91
N ILE A 110 4.09 7.18 -15.34
CA ILE A 110 4.62 6.91 -16.67
C ILE A 110 3.77 5.94 -17.50
N ASP A 111 2.76 5.33 -16.92
CA ASP A 111 1.90 4.38 -17.64
C ASP A 111 0.71 5.09 -18.32
N ASN A 112 -0.11 4.34 -19.05
CA ASN A 112 -1.31 4.85 -19.70
C ASN A 112 -2.59 4.52 -18.91
N GLY A 113 -2.49 4.44 -17.59
CA GLY A 113 -3.61 4.16 -16.70
C GLY A 113 -3.67 2.72 -16.20
N GLN A 114 -2.68 1.88 -16.51
CA GLN A 114 -2.66 0.48 -16.11
C GLN A 114 -2.72 0.29 -14.59
N MET A 115 -1.95 1.07 -13.85
CA MET A 115 -1.95 0.98 -12.38
C MET A 115 -3.30 1.33 -11.79
N ARG A 116 -3.91 2.42 -12.24
CA ARG A 116 -5.23 2.84 -11.78
C ARG A 116 -6.29 1.81 -12.11
N GLU A 117 -6.23 1.23 -13.31
CA GLU A 117 -7.12 0.17 -13.74
C GLU A 117 -7.01 -1.04 -12.82
N LYS A 118 -5.78 -1.43 -12.45
CA LYS A 118 -5.54 -2.53 -11.53
C LYS A 118 -6.06 -2.25 -10.13
N GLU A 119 -5.90 -1.03 -9.64
CA GLU A 119 -6.48 -0.61 -8.36
C GLU A 119 -8.00 -0.73 -8.38
N CYS A 120 -8.66 -0.29 -9.45
CA CYS A 120 -10.10 -0.40 -9.60
C CYS A 120 -10.57 -1.85 -9.67
N GLU A 121 -9.81 -2.73 -10.32
CA GLU A 121 -10.09 -4.16 -10.34
C GLU A 121 -10.10 -4.76 -8.93
N ILE A 122 -9.11 -4.40 -8.11
CA ILE A 122 -9.01 -4.88 -6.73
C ILE A 122 -10.17 -4.35 -5.89
N ILE A 123 -10.47 -3.06 -5.99
CA ILE A 123 -11.57 -2.45 -5.26
C ILE A 123 -12.89 -3.16 -5.59
N THR A 124 -13.13 -3.45 -6.86
CA THR A 124 -14.34 -4.12 -7.33
C THR A 124 -14.38 -5.57 -6.90
N LYS A 125 -13.29 -6.30 -7.09
CA LYS A 125 -13.20 -7.73 -6.76
C LYS A 125 -13.48 -8.02 -5.29
N PHE A 126 -12.95 -7.18 -4.40
CA PHE A 126 -13.10 -7.38 -2.96
C PHE A 126 -14.28 -6.60 -2.38
N ASN A 127 -15.15 -6.06 -3.22
CA ASN A 127 -16.34 -5.35 -2.80
C ASN A 127 -16.05 -4.20 -1.85
N LEU A 128 -14.96 -3.49 -2.07
CA LEU A 128 -14.58 -2.34 -1.26
C LEU A 128 -15.43 -1.12 -1.66
N PRO A 129 -15.56 -0.12 -0.77
CA PRO A 129 -16.41 1.04 -1.06
C PRO A 129 -15.99 1.80 -2.31
N LYS A 130 -16.98 2.29 -3.06
CA LYS A 130 -16.72 3.10 -4.27
C LYS A 130 -16.02 4.42 -3.98
N SER A 131 -16.09 4.91 -2.74
CA SER A 131 -15.33 6.10 -2.31
C SER A 131 -13.82 5.93 -2.50
N LEU A 132 -13.32 4.69 -2.49
CA LEU A 132 -11.92 4.42 -2.76
C LEU A 132 -11.55 4.73 -4.22
N ILE A 133 -12.46 4.55 -5.16
CA ILE A 133 -12.22 4.91 -6.56
C ILE A 133 -12.04 6.44 -6.68
N VAL A 134 -12.88 7.20 -6.00
CA VAL A 134 -12.76 8.67 -5.95
C VAL A 134 -11.43 9.07 -5.32
N ARG A 135 -11.06 8.40 -4.21
CA ARG A 135 -9.80 8.61 -3.52
C ARG A 135 -8.59 8.39 -4.44
N THR A 136 -8.66 7.36 -5.30
CA THR A 136 -7.61 7.02 -6.27
C THR A 136 -7.35 8.14 -7.27
N LEU A 137 -8.36 8.95 -7.58
CA LEU A 137 -8.25 10.05 -8.54
C LEU A 137 -7.60 11.30 -7.95
N GLU A 138 -7.40 11.32 -6.64
CA GLU A 138 -6.67 12.40 -5.96
C GLU A 138 -5.15 12.21 -6.17
#